data_4fa88aff2bef53bcdb46bb0ec926111a
#
_entry.id   4fa88aff2bef53bcdb46bb0ec926111a
#
_cell.length_a   1.000
_cell.length_b   1.000
_cell.length_c   1.000
_cell.angle_alpha   90.00
_cell.angle_beta   90.00
_cell.angle_gamma   90.00
#
_symmetry.space_group_name_H-M   'P 1'
#
loop_
_entity.id
_entity.type
_entity.pdbx_description
1 polymer ?
#
loop_
_entity_poly.entity_id
_entity_poly.type
_entity_poly.pdbx_seq_one_letter_code
_entity_poly.pdbx_strand_id
1 'polypeptide(L)' 'MATPKMNRDWRQVRDRIKAAWPTADFDDKRMKKARGSLRQMVNLVHERTEAPRDSIRRRIAAMV' A
#
# COMPACT_ATOMS: atom_id res chain seq x y z
N MET A 1 -5.61 10.69 -3.33
CA MET A 1 -5.89 11.43 -2.09
C MET A 1 -5.17 10.82 -0.91
N ALA A 2 -4.50 11.63 -0.13
CA ALA A 2 -3.80 11.14 1.05
C ALA A 2 -4.82 10.71 2.13
N THR A 3 -4.52 9.61 2.82
CA THR A 3 -5.33 9.21 3.96
C THR A 3 -4.56 9.54 5.23
N PRO A 4 -5.08 10.42 6.11
CA PRO A 4 -4.39 10.74 7.35
C PRO A 4 -4.06 9.51 8.19
N LYS A 5 -4.96 8.53 8.19
CA LYS A 5 -4.79 7.30 8.94
C LYS A 5 -3.62 6.47 8.40
N MET A 6 -3.49 6.36 7.07
CA MET A 6 -2.38 5.63 6.47
C MET A 6 -1.03 6.26 6.83
N ASN A 7 -0.95 7.58 6.82
CA ASN A 7 0.28 8.28 7.17
C ASN A 7 0.60 8.16 8.66
N ARG A 8 -0.42 8.27 9.51
CA ARG A 8 -0.25 8.23 10.97
C ARG A 8 0.11 6.84 11.47
N ASP A 9 -0.56 5.81 10.96
CA ASP A 9 -0.37 4.43 11.41
C ASP A 9 0.43 3.63 10.38
N TRP A 10 1.41 4.27 9.77
CA TRP A 10 2.15 3.71 8.64
C TRP A 10 2.73 2.32 8.92
N ARG A 11 3.30 2.10 10.10
CA ARG A 11 3.92 0.81 10.42
C ARG A 11 2.92 -0.33 10.34
N GLN A 12 1.71 -0.13 10.87
CA GLN A 12 0.65 -1.14 10.81
C GLN A 12 0.18 -1.36 9.39
N VAL A 13 -0.03 -0.27 8.65
CA VAL A 13 -0.47 -0.36 7.26
C VAL A 13 0.58 -1.09 6.42
N ARG A 14 1.84 -0.75 6.59
CA ARG A 14 2.94 -1.42 5.88
C ARG A 14 2.93 -2.93 6.15
N ASP A 15 2.82 -3.32 7.41
CA ASP A 15 2.81 -4.73 7.78
C ASP A 15 1.62 -5.47 7.20
N ARG A 16 0.45 -4.82 7.15
CA ARG A 16 -0.75 -5.40 6.55
C ARG A 16 -0.61 -5.54 5.04
N ILE A 17 -0.02 -4.56 4.37
CA ILE A 17 0.24 -4.64 2.94
C ILE A 17 1.18 -5.80 2.63
N LYS A 18 2.26 -5.94 3.38
CA LYS A 18 3.19 -7.05 3.21
C LYS A 18 2.54 -8.41 3.48
N ALA A 19 1.65 -8.48 4.45
CA ALA A 19 0.92 -9.71 4.75
C ALA A 19 -0.11 -10.05 3.67
N ALA A 20 -0.73 -9.05 3.07
CA ALA A 20 -1.72 -9.26 2.01
C ALA A 20 -1.07 -9.75 0.70
N TRP A 21 0.16 -9.33 0.45
CA TRP A 21 0.91 -9.73 -0.76
C TRP A 21 2.29 -10.25 -0.35
N PRO A 22 2.34 -11.43 0.30
CA PRO A 22 3.60 -11.92 0.90
C PRO A 22 4.66 -12.31 -0.12
N THR A 23 4.28 -12.58 -1.37
CA THR A 23 5.24 -12.92 -2.42
C THR A 23 5.81 -11.71 -3.13
N ALA A 24 5.25 -10.53 -2.89
CA ALA A 24 5.74 -9.30 -3.52
C ALA A 24 6.97 -8.78 -2.75
N ASP A 25 7.96 -8.34 -3.50
CA ASP A 25 9.18 -7.75 -2.94
C ASP A 25 9.05 -6.24 -2.96
N PHE A 26 8.64 -5.66 -1.84
CA PHE A 26 8.44 -4.23 -1.72
C PHE A 26 9.70 -3.53 -1.21
N ASP A 27 10.03 -2.40 -1.83
CA ASP A 27 11.08 -1.52 -1.36
C ASP A 27 10.50 -0.60 -0.27
N ASP A 28 10.97 -0.75 0.97
CA ASP A 28 10.48 0.02 2.10
C ASP A 28 10.61 1.53 1.90
N LYS A 29 11.67 1.98 1.25
CA LYS A 29 11.86 3.40 0.96
C LYS A 29 10.79 3.94 0.03
N ARG A 30 10.48 3.19 -1.03
CA ARG A 30 9.43 3.58 -1.98
C ARG A 30 8.06 3.55 -1.31
N MET A 31 7.79 2.51 -0.51
CA MET A 31 6.55 2.43 0.25
C MET A 31 6.39 3.63 1.20
N LYS A 32 7.46 3.99 1.90
CA LYS A 32 7.43 5.13 2.81
C LYS A 32 7.14 6.43 2.08
N LYS A 33 7.69 6.62 0.89
CA LYS A 33 7.39 7.80 0.08
C LYS A 33 5.94 7.83 -0.37
N ALA A 34 5.33 6.67 -0.60
CA ALA A 34 3.95 6.56 -1.06
C ALA A 34 2.92 6.59 0.08
N ARG A 35 3.36 6.60 1.33
CA ARG A 35 2.46 6.50 2.49
C ARG A 35 1.43 7.63 2.59
N GLY A 36 1.73 8.77 2.03
CA GLY A 36 0.84 9.92 2.04
C GLY A 36 -0.17 9.96 0.90
N SER A 37 -0.14 8.96 0.01
CA SER A 37 -1.00 8.92 -1.17
C SER A 37 -1.46 7.50 -1.45
N LEU A 38 -2.76 7.27 -1.32
CA LEU A 38 -3.35 5.98 -1.65
C LEU A 38 -3.08 5.61 -3.10
N ARG A 39 -3.20 6.57 -4.00
CA ARG A 39 -2.97 6.36 -5.43
C ARG A 39 -1.55 5.87 -5.71
N GLN A 40 -0.55 6.50 -5.11
CA GLN A 40 0.84 6.10 -5.28
C GLN A 40 1.09 4.71 -4.70
N MET A 41 0.49 4.42 -3.56
CA MET A 41 0.62 3.10 -2.94
C MET A 41 -0.01 2.02 -3.82
N VAL A 42 -1.18 2.28 -4.38
CA VAL A 42 -1.85 1.35 -5.31
C VAL A 42 -0.97 1.08 -6.52
N ASN A 43 -0.39 2.13 -7.10
CA ASN A 43 0.50 1.99 -8.26
C ASN A 43 1.73 1.16 -7.93
N LEU A 44 2.31 1.39 -6.76
CA LEU A 44 3.49 0.66 -6.31
C LEU A 44 3.19 -0.84 -6.13
N VAL A 45 2.09 -1.16 -5.48
CA VAL A 45 1.67 -2.56 -5.28
C VAL A 45 1.35 -3.21 -6.62
N HIS A 46 0.67 -2.49 -7.51
CA HIS A 46 0.36 -2.99 -8.85
C HIS A 46 1.64 -3.35 -9.63
N GLU A 47 2.65 -2.50 -9.55
CA GLU A 47 3.95 -2.75 -10.17
C GLU A 47 4.58 -4.07 -9.73
N ARG A 48 4.41 -4.42 -8.46
CA ARG A 48 5.06 -5.58 -7.86
C ARG A 48 4.24 -6.86 -7.93
N THR A 49 2.91 -6.73 -7.98
CA THR A 49 2.02 -7.90 -7.93
C THR A 49 1.26 -8.14 -9.22
N GLU A 50 1.16 -7.14 -10.08
CA GLU A 50 0.36 -7.17 -11.31
C GLU A 50 -1.13 -7.40 -11.03
N ALA A 51 -1.56 -7.31 -9.77
CA ALA A 51 -2.96 -7.43 -9.42
C ALA A 51 -3.76 -6.22 -9.93
N PRO A 52 -5.06 -6.36 -10.19
CA PRO A 52 -5.89 -5.24 -10.64
C PRO A 52 -5.85 -4.09 -9.63
N ARG A 53 -5.70 -2.87 -10.13
CA ARG A 53 -5.63 -1.69 -9.27
C ARG A 53 -6.86 -1.53 -8.39
N ASP A 54 -8.03 -1.83 -8.90
CA ASP A 54 -9.28 -1.73 -8.14
C ASP A 54 -9.28 -2.68 -6.94
N SER A 55 -8.81 -3.91 -7.13
CA SER A 55 -8.66 -4.87 -6.04
C SER A 55 -7.69 -4.37 -4.98
N ILE A 56 -6.54 -3.87 -5.42
CA ILE A 56 -5.51 -3.34 -4.53
C ILE A 56 -6.07 -2.18 -3.72
N ARG A 57 -6.72 -1.24 -4.39
CA ARG A 57 -7.30 -0.06 -3.74
C ARG A 57 -8.31 -0.45 -2.68
N ARG A 58 -9.20 -1.41 -2.98
CA ARG A 58 -10.20 -1.89 -2.02
C ARG A 58 -9.54 -2.50 -0.80
N ARG A 59 -8.51 -3.31 -1.00
CA ARG A 59 -7.81 -3.95 0.11
C ARG A 59 -7.11 -2.94 0.99
N ILE A 60 -6.38 -2.01 0.39
CA ILE A 60 -5.67 -1.00 1.15
C ILE A 60 -6.65 -0.07 1.85
N ALA A 61 -7.74 0.31 1.21
CA ALA A 61 -8.77 1.16 1.82
C ALA A 61 -9.41 0.48 3.04
N ALA A 62 -9.50 -0.85 3.05
CA ALA A 62 -10.00 -1.58 4.21
C ALA A 62 -9.01 -1.64 5.36
N MET A 63 -7.75 -1.39 5.11
CA MET A 63 -6.69 -1.40 6.12
C MET A 63 -6.56 -0.07 6.86
N VAL A 64 -7.08 1.00 6.29
CA VAL A 64 -6.88 2.37 6.80
C VAL A 64 -8.18 3.03 7.23
#